data_9bc257f206fbdf19a8a63ecc81628dab
#
_entry.id   9bc257f206fbdf19a8a63ecc81628dab
#
_cell.length_a   1.000
_cell.length_b   1.000
_cell.length_c   1.000
_cell.angle_alpha   90.00
_cell.angle_beta   90.00
_cell.angle_gamma   90.00
#
_symmetry.space_group_name_H-M   'P 1'
#
loop_
_entity.id
_entity.type
_entity.pdbx_description
1 polymer ?
#
loop_
_entity_poly.entity_id
_entity_poly.type
_entity_poly.pdbx_seq_one_letter_code
_entity_poly.pdbx_strand_id
1 'polypeptide(L)'
;IDLTLDYWTINYKNRIEVESAQVILNNNPNGASITRNQFGELIAVSTSYFNEERTEVEGLDIALNIFKSTQYGDFSYSIKATELSEFLTPEDTDGDERSIMVNRVGKFNYDANTHSLPKLRLNSFLSWTINNLTFGINSRYLDGYSNERSIPSSATSLGYTNQIKSFLVHDFSITKSFQLR
;
A
#
# COMPACT_ATOMS: atom_id res chain seq x y z
N ILE A 1 -11.78 24.82 13.09
CA ILE A 1 -11.82 23.37 12.79
C ILE A 1 -12.37 23.22 11.39
N ASP A 2 -11.68 22.47 10.59
CA ASP A 2 -12.06 22.11 9.23
C ASP A 2 -11.95 20.59 9.08
N LEU A 3 -13.02 19.92 8.62
CA LEU A 3 -13.10 18.48 8.41
C LEU A 3 -13.63 18.21 7.01
N THR A 4 -12.87 17.43 6.25
CA THR A 4 -13.23 16.93 4.93
C THR A 4 -13.28 15.41 4.94
N LEU A 5 -14.31 14.83 4.36
CA LEU A 5 -14.50 13.41 4.15
C LEU A 5 -14.88 13.19 2.68
N ASP A 6 -14.02 12.48 1.95
CA ASP A 6 -14.23 12.18 0.54
C ASP A 6 -14.25 10.66 0.34
N TYR A 7 -15.42 10.11 0.01
CA TYR A 7 -15.54 8.75 -0.49
C TYR A 7 -15.39 8.75 -2.00
N TRP A 8 -14.56 7.87 -2.52
CA TRP A 8 -14.28 7.79 -3.94
C TRP A 8 -14.27 6.35 -4.45
N THR A 9 -14.65 6.20 -5.71
CA THR A 9 -14.59 4.93 -6.44
C THR A 9 -14.02 5.17 -7.83
N ILE A 10 -13.17 4.27 -8.28
CA ILE A 10 -12.51 4.35 -9.59
C ILE A 10 -12.68 2.99 -10.29
N ASN A 11 -13.17 3.02 -11.53
CA ASN A 11 -13.27 1.84 -12.37
C ASN A 11 -12.32 1.99 -13.56
N TYR A 12 -11.28 1.16 -13.60
CA TYR A 12 -10.39 1.06 -14.74
C TYR A 12 -10.86 -0.03 -15.68
N LYS A 13 -10.77 0.23 -16.98
CA LYS A 13 -10.98 -0.76 -18.04
C LYS A 13 -9.75 -0.82 -18.91
N ASN A 14 -9.38 -2.03 -19.33
CA ASN A 14 -8.23 -2.25 -20.19
C ASN A 14 -6.93 -1.67 -19.62
N ARG A 15 -6.70 -1.82 -18.34
CA ARG A 15 -5.46 -1.42 -17.67
C ARG A 15 -4.32 -2.28 -18.22
N ILE A 16 -3.22 -1.67 -18.62
CA ILE A 16 -2.05 -2.41 -19.11
C ILE A 16 -1.33 -3.03 -17.92
N GLU A 17 -1.21 -4.35 -17.94
CA GLU A 17 -0.51 -5.15 -16.94
C GLU A 17 0.51 -6.07 -17.59
N VAL A 18 1.41 -6.62 -16.79
CA VAL A 18 2.39 -7.62 -17.20
C VAL A 18 1.97 -8.97 -16.63
N GLU A 19 2.00 -10.01 -17.44
CA GLU A 19 1.75 -11.39 -16.98
C GLU A 19 2.71 -11.75 -15.84
N SER A 20 2.17 -12.38 -14.79
CA SER A 20 3.01 -12.90 -13.70
C SER A 20 3.81 -14.12 -14.18
N ALA A 21 5.13 -14.03 -14.08
CA ALA A 21 6.01 -15.17 -14.37
C ALA A 21 5.69 -16.40 -13.52
N GLN A 22 5.22 -16.18 -12.28
CA GLN A 22 4.83 -17.28 -11.38
C GLN A 22 3.53 -17.96 -11.85
N VAL A 23 2.54 -17.17 -12.30
CA VAL A 23 1.29 -17.70 -12.85
C VAL A 23 1.57 -18.52 -14.12
N ILE A 24 2.43 -18.02 -15.02
CA ILE A 24 2.86 -18.78 -16.22
C ILE A 24 3.48 -20.12 -15.83
N LEU A 25 4.38 -20.11 -14.83
CA LEU A 25 5.02 -21.34 -14.34
C LEU A 25 4.04 -22.33 -13.71
N ASN A 26 3.05 -21.83 -12.96
CA ASN A 26 2.07 -22.68 -12.29
C ASN A 26 1.11 -23.32 -13.30
N ASN A 27 0.63 -22.55 -14.26
CA ASN A 27 -0.36 -22.99 -15.24
C ASN A 27 0.24 -23.87 -16.33
N ASN A 28 1.44 -23.56 -16.80
CA ASN A 28 2.08 -24.33 -17.86
C ASN A 28 3.61 -24.42 -17.67
N PRO A 29 4.11 -25.28 -16.73
CA PRO A 29 5.52 -25.36 -16.36
C PRO A 29 6.48 -25.77 -17.48
N ASN A 30 5.96 -26.27 -18.59
CA ASN A 30 6.73 -26.69 -19.79
C ASN A 30 6.30 -25.91 -21.05
N GLY A 31 5.59 -24.77 -20.89
CA GLY A 31 5.12 -23.95 -21.99
C GLY A 31 6.24 -23.26 -22.77
N ALA A 32 5.91 -22.76 -23.96
CA ALA A 32 6.85 -22.08 -24.85
C ALA A 32 7.47 -20.80 -24.24
N SER A 33 6.81 -20.18 -23.27
CA SER A 33 7.30 -19.02 -22.54
C SER A 33 8.40 -19.34 -21.51
N ILE A 34 8.70 -20.64 -21.30
CA ILE A 34 9.64 -21.09 -20.28
C ILE A 34 10.89 -21.65 -20.92
N THR A 35 12.04 -21.07 -20.55
CA THR A 35 13.35 -21.54 -21.02
C THR A 35 14.05 -22.28 -19.89
N ARG A 36 14.50 -23.52 -20.18
CA ARG A 36 15.29 -24.35 -19.26
C ARG A 36 16.61 -24.73 -19.90
N ASN A 37 17.63 -24.97 -19.06
CA ASN A 37 18.90 -25.49 -19.53
C ASN A 37 18.83 -27.02 -19.78
N GLN A 38 19.93 -27.59 -20.24
CA GLN A 38 20.07 -29.03 -20.49
C GLN A 38 19.89 -29.93 -19.26
N PHE A 39 19.93 -29.36 -18.05
CA PHE A 39 19.71 -30.04 -16.77
C PHE A 39 18.30 -29.86 -16.24
N GLY A 40 17.39 -29.16 -16.99
CA GLY A 40 16.03 -28.90 -16.59
C GLY A 40 15.85 -27.70 -15.66
N GLU A 41 16.92 -26.97 -15.34
CA GLU A 41 16.84 -25.79 -14.46
C GLU A 41 16.21 -24.62 -15.21
N LEU A 42 15.36 -23.85 -14.50
CA LEU A 42 14.72 -22.66 -15.03
C LEU A 42 15.76 -21.55 -15.29
N ILE A 43 15.84 -21.07 -16.53
CA ILE A 43 16.71 -19.95 -16.92
C ILE A 43 15.92 -18.65 -17.05
N ALA A 44 14.77 -18.69 -17.73
CA ALA A 44 13.96 -17.52 -18.02
C ALA A 44 12.48 -17.86 -18.17
N VAL A 45 11.62 -16.91 -17.89
CA VAL A 45 10.21 -16.89 -18.22
C VAL A 45 9.95 -15.63 -19.04
N SER A 46 9.43 -15.78 -20.25
CA SER A 46 9.01 -14.67 -21.10
C SER A 46 7.60 -14.25 -20.70
N THR A 47 7.42 -12.98 -20.37
CA THR A 47 6.14 -12.38 -20.00
C THR A 47 5.71 -11.38 -21.07
N SER A 48 4.40 -11.18 -21.23
CA SER A 48 3.80 -10.24 -22.17
C SER A 48 3.00 -9.17 -21.43
N TYR A 49 2.77 -8.04 -22.10
CA TYR A 49 1.76 -7.08 -21.64
C TYR A 49 0.39 -7.55 -22.08
N PHE A 50 -0.60 -7.35 -21.24
CA PHE A 50 -2.00 -7.60 -21.57
C PHE A 50 -2.89 -6.46 -21.04
N ASN A 51 -4.10 -6.38 -21.58
CA ASN A 51 -5.10 -5.45 -21.09
C ASN A 51 -5.98 -6.16 -20.05
N GLU A 52 -5.83 -5.80 -18.79
CA GLU A 52 -6.69 -6.28 -17.71
C GLU A 52 -8.10 -5.71 -17.89
N GLU A 53 -9.09 -6.59 -17.95
CA GLU A 53 -10.45 -6.24 -18.37
C GLU A 53 -11.08 -5.19 -17.42
N ARG A 54 -10.91 -5.36 -16.11
CA ARG A 54 -11.53 -4.52 -15.09
C ARG A 54 -10.70 -4.48 -13.81
N THR A 55 -10.50 -3.26 -13.27
CA THR A 55 -9.98 -3.04 -11.93
C THR A 55 -10.91 -2.05 -11.24
N GLU A 56 -11.37 -2.38 -10.03
CA GLU A 56 -12.21 -1.50 -9.20
C GLU A 56 -11.47 -1.11 -7.94
N VAL A 57 -11.49 0.18 -7.63
CA VAL A 57 -10.80 0.73 -6.46
C VAL A 57 -11.75 1.63 -5.70
N GLU A 58 -11.84 1.41 -4.38
CA GLU A 58 -12.67 2.23 -3.50
C GLU A 58 -11.90 2.65 -2.26
N GLY A 59 -12.17 3.86 -1.80
CA GLY A 59 -11.53 4.38 -0.61
C GLY A 59 -12.21 5.58 0.00
N LEU A 60 -11.68 5.96 1.17
CA LEU A 60 -12.12 7.12 1.94
C LEU A 60 -10.90 7.97 2.29
N ASP A 61 -10.96 9.24 1.93
CA ASP A 61 -10.00 10.25 2.37
C ASP A 61 -10.58 11.10 3.50
N ILE A 62 -9.77 11.30 4.53
CA ILE A 62 -10.11 12.10 5.70
C ILE A 62 -9.05 13.19 5.86
N ALA A 63 -9.48 14.45 5.95
CA ALA A 63 -8.60 15.56 6.31
C ALA A 63 -9.23 16.36 7.44
N LEU A 64 -8.48 16.54 8.54
CA LEU A 64 -8.89 17.35 9.69
C LEU A 64 -7.81 18.39 9.96
N ASN A 65 -8.22 19.66 10.09
CA ASN A 65 -7.36 20.75 10.50
C ASN A 65 -7.98 21.47 11.71
N ILE A 66 -7.18 21.63 12.76
CA ILE A 66 -7.56 22.34 13.97
C ILE A 66 -6.53 23.41 14.23
N PHE A 67 -6.99 24.64 14.45
CA PHE A 67 -6.15 25.74 14.94
C PHE A 67 -6.77 26.31 16.20
N LYS A 68 -5.95 26.57 17.23
CA LYS A 68 -6.39 27.15 18.49
C LYS A 68 -5.32 28.07 19.08
N SER A 69 -5.62 29.35 19.20
CA SER A 69 -4.83 30.31 19.96
C SER A 69 -5.21 30.27 21.44
N THR A 70 -4.21 30.28 22.31
CA THR A 70 -4.37 30.29 23.77
C THR A 70 -3.37 31.26 24.40
N GLN A 71 -3.51 31.54 25.70
CA GLN A 71 -2.49 32.30 26.44
C GLN A 71 -1.13 31.61 26.54
N TYR A 72 -1.06 30.30 26.24
CA TYR A 72 0.16 29.50 26.24
C TYR A 72 0.77 29.33 24.85
N GLY A 73 0.24 30.03 23.84
CA GLY A 73 0.68 29.97 22.46
C GLY A 73 -0.37 29.40 21.51
N ASP A 74 0.03 29.26 20.27
CA ASP A 74 -0.79 28.80 19.16
C ASP A 74 -0.56 27.32 18.87
N PHE A 75 -1.64 26.56 18.82
CA PHE A 75 -1.64 25.15 18.48
C PHE A 75 -2.24 24.94 17.10
N SER A 76 -1.55 24.18 16.28
CA SER A 76 -2.07 23.71 15.00
C SER A 76 -1.95 22.18 14.92
N TYR A 77 -3.02 21.52 14.56
CA TYR A 77 -3.04 20.08 14.34
C TYR A 77 -3.66 19.78 12.99
N SER A 78 -2.99 18.99 12.19
CA SER A 78 -3.53 18.47 10.95
C SER A 78 -3.37 16.95 10.90
N ILE A 79 -4.37 16.28 10.36
CA ILE A 79 -4.33 14.85 10.06
C ILE A 79 -4.88 14.64 8.66
N LYS A 80 -4.21 13.78 7.90
CA LYS A 80 -4.68 13.29 6.60
C LYS A 80 -4.56 11.78 6.59
N ALA A 81 -5.64 11.11 6.29
CA ALA A 81 -5.69 9.66 6.22
C ALA A 81 -6.37 9.22 4.94
N THR A 82 -5.88 8.16 4.33
CA THR A 82 -6.51 7.44 3.23
C THR A 82 -6.75 6.01 3.68
N GLU A 83 -7.99 5.58 3.67
CA GLU A 83 -8.39 4.19 3.81
C GLU A 83 -8.73 3.64 2.44
N LEU A 84 -7.99 2.61 2.01
CA LEU A 84 -8.30 1.84 0.82
C LEU A 84 -9.19 0.67 1.25
N SER A 85 -10.47 0.70 0.89
CA SER A 85 -11.44 -0.34 1.27
C SER A 85 -11.43 -1.51 0.30
N GLU A 86 -11.30 -1.23 -1.00
CA GLU A 86 -11.27 -2.24 -2.05
C GLU A 86 -10.24 -1.90 -3.12
N PHE A 87 -9.59 -2.93 -3.63
CA PHE A 87 -8.81 -2.95 -4.85
C PHE A 87 -9.04 -4.31 -5.51
N LEU A 88 -10.07 -4.37 -6.33
CA LEU A 88 -10.52 -5.60 -6.98
C LEU A 88 -9.85 -5.75 -8.33
N THR A 89 -9.21 -6.89 -8.54
CA THR A 89 -8.67 -7.29 -9.84
C THR A 89 -9.17 -8.69 -10.20
N PRO A 90 -9.33 -9.00 -11.50
CA PRO A 90 -9.65 -10.35 -11.91
C PRO A 90 -8.49 -11.30 -11.62
N GLU A 91 -8.81 -12.52 -11.23
CA GLU A 91 -7.87 -13.61 -11.05
C GLU A 91 -8.46 -14.88 -11.66
N ASP A 92 -7.70 -15.53 -12.53
CA ASP A 92 -8.01 -16.86 -13.04
C ASP A 92 -7.48 -17.87 -12.02
N THR A 93 -8.38 -18.55 -11.33
CA THR A 93 -8.02 -19.50 -10.25
C THR A 93 -7.87 -20.93 -10.75
N ASP A 94 -8.52 -21.28 -11.86
CA ASP A 94 -8.70 -22.67 -12.26
C ASP A 94 -8.21 -22.98 -13.68
N GLY A 95 -7.80 -21.96 -14.45
CA GLY A 95 -7.44 -22.12 -15.87
C GLY A 95 -8.64 -22.43 -16.76
N ASP A 96 -9.87 -22.17 -16.29
CA ASP A 96 -11.12 -22.41 -17.01
C ASP A 96 -11.66 -21.17 -17.75
N GLU A 97 -10.83 -20.12 -17.87
CA GLU A 97 -11.14 -18.81 -18.47
C GLU A 97 -12.19 -17.99 -17.67
N ARG A 98 -12.56 -18.43 -16.46
CA ARG A 98 -13.44 -17.67 -15.57
C ARG A 98 -12.60 -16.92 -14.54
N SER A 99 -12.57 -15.60 -14.66
CA SER A 99 -11.94 -14.76 -13.66
C SER A 99 -12.91 -14.44 -12.51
N ILE A 100 -12.42 -14.54 -11.29
CA ILE A 100 -13.11 -14.01 -10.12
C ILE A 100 -12.46 -12.69 -9.70
N MET A 101 -13.26 -11.76 -9.19
CA MET A 101 -12.73 -10.51 -8.64
C MET A 101 -12.17 -10.74 -7.24
N VAL A 102 -10.89 -10.49 -7.04
CA VAL A 102 -10.19 -10.69 -5.77
C VAL A 102 -9.75 -9.36 -5.18
N ASN A 103 -10.07 -9.13 -3.89
CA ASN A 103 -9.63 -7.95 -3.18
C ASN A 103 -8.15 -8.08 -2.77
N ARG A 104 -7.33 -7.13 -3.22
CA ARG A 104 -5.89 -7.07 -3.01
C ARG A 104 -5.47 -6.23 -1.80
N VAL A 105 -6.39 -5.54 -1.14
CA VAL A 105 -6.10 -4.67 0.00
C VAL A 105 -5.63 -5.48 1.22
N GLY A 106 -4.68 -4.94 1.95
CA GLY A 106 -4.09 -5.60 3.13
C GLY A 106 -3.14 -6.76 2.81
N LYS A 107 -2.69 -6.87 1.56
CA LYS A 107 -1.82 -7.95 1.10
C LYS A 107 -0.59 -7.41 0.35
N PHE A 108 0.48 -8.21 0.34
CA PHE A 108 1.55 -8.11 -0.64
C PHE A 108 1.26 -9.12 -1.76
N ASN A 109 0.87 -8.59 -2.91
CA ASN A 109 0.33 -9.35 -4.03
C ASN A 109 1.45 -9.70 -5.02
N TYR A 110 2.10 -10.84 -4.84
CA TYR A 110 3.21 -11.28 -5.68
C TYR A 110 2.78 -11.58 -7.11
N ASP A 111 1.64 -12.24 -7.25
CA ASP A 111 1.23 -12.81 -8.52
C ASP A 111 0.38 -11.84 -9.35
N ALA A 112 -0.10 -10.76 -8.74
CA ALA A 112 -0.95 -9.76 -9.39
C ALA A 112 -0.22 -8.44 -9.72
N ASN A 113 1.10 -8.35 -9.59
CA ASN A 113 1.94 -7.15 -9.85
C ASN A 113 1.47 -5.85 -9.15
N THR A 114 0.55 -5.96 -8.19
CA THR A 114 -0.02 -4.81 -7.48
C THR A 114 0.80 -4.40 -6.26
N HIS A 115 1.83 -5.16 -5.92
CA HIS A 115 2.69 -4.93 -4.76
C HIS A 115 1.94 -4.87 -3.42
N SER A 116 2.46 -4.13 -2.46
CA SER A 116 1.80 -3.96 -1.16
C SER A 116 0.71 -2.90 -1.22
N LEU A 117 -0.50 -3.26 -0.77
CA LEU A 117 -1.65 -2.37 -0.65
C LEU A 117 -2.12 -2.29 0.82
N PRO A 118 -1.42 -1.56 1.69
CA PRO A 118 -1.87 -1.35 3.06
C PRO A 118 -3.23 -0.68 3.10
N LYS A 119 -4.10 -1.12 4.03
CA LYS A 119 -5.46 -0.62 4.13
C LYS A 119 -5.51 0.85 4.55
N LEU A 120 -4.65 1.27 5.51
CA LEU A 120 -4.65 2.62 6.04
C LEU A 120 -3.27 3.26 5.91
N ARG A 121 -3.26 4.50 5.43
CA ARG A 121 -2.12 5.42 5.47
C ARG A 121 -2.56 6.70 6.17
N LEU A 122 -1.73 7.18 7.10
CA LEU A 122 -2.04 8.37 7.87
C LEU A 122 -0.79 9.23 8.05
N ASN A 123 -0.97 10.53 7.86
CA ASN A 123 0.00 11.55 8.23
C ASN A 123 -0.65 12.54 9.18
N SER A 124 0.03 12.87 10.30
CA SER A 124 -0.42 13.91 11.18
C SER A 124 0.72 14.85 11.55
N PHE A 125 0.40 16.11 11.72
CA PHE A 125 1.33 17.14 12.13
C PHE A 125 0.71 17.96 13.26
N LEU A 126 1.39 17.98 14.42
CA LEU A 126 1.08 18.82 15.53
C LEU A 126 2.18 19.88 15.67
N SER A 127 1.80 21.15 15.73
CA SER A 127 2.73 22.23 16.06
C SER A 127 2.22 23.08 17.21
N TRP A 128 3.16 23.54 18.01
CA TRP A 128 2.95 24.52 19.08
C TRP A 128 3.92 25.66 18.93
N THR A 129 3.39 26.88 18.76
CA THR A 129 4.18 28.10 18.61
C THR A 129 3.98 29.01 19.83
N ILE A 130 5.08 29.36 20.47
CA ILE A 130 5.12 30.34 21.58
C ILE A 130 6.18 31.37 21.29
N ASN A 131 5.79 32.67 21.22
CA ASN A 131 6.64 33.78 20.82
C ASN A 131 7.30 33.51 19.45
N ASN A 132 8.63 33.31 19.43
CA ASN A 132 9.40 33.04 18.22
C ASN A 132 9.91 31.58 18.11
N LEU A 133 9.39 30.67 18.95
CA LEU A 133 9.71 29.24 18.96
C LEU A 133 8.51 28.44 18.48
N THR A 134 8.77 27.49 17.57
CA THR A 134 7.78 26.51 17.13
C THR A 134 8.33 25.12 17.34
N PHE A 135 7.56 24.31 18.03
CA PHE A 135 7.79 22.87 18.19
C PHE A 135 6.86 22.11 17.27
N GLY A 136 7.38 21.12 16.59
CA GLY A 136 6.60 20.30 15.65
C GLY A 136 6.83 18.82 15.87
N ILE A 137 5.75 18.03 15.73
CA ILE A 137 5.78 16.56 15.67
C ILE A 137 5.05 16.15 14.40
N ASN A 138 5.76 15.50 13.49
CA ASN A 138 5.17 14.84 12.33
C ASN A 138 5.12 13.34 12.58
N SER A 139 3.95 12.73 12.40
CA SER A 139 3.75 11.30 12.59
C SER A 139 3.22 10.67 11.31
N ARG A 140 3.86 9.58 10.88
CA ARG A 140 3.46 8.82 9.67
C ARG A 140 3.15 7.40 10.08
N TYR A 141 1.96 6.95 9.75
CA TYR A 141 1.49 5.61 9.98
C TYR A 141 1.19 4.90 8.66
N LEU A 142 1.62 3.67 8.57
CA LEU A 142 1.29 2.73 7.51
C LEU A 142 0.77 1.45 8.14
N ASP A 143 -0.41 1.03 7.73
CA ASP A 143 -1.00 -0.21 8.25
C ASP A 143 -0.18 -1.44 7.84
N GLY A 144 -0.27 -2.48 8.66
CA GLY A 144 0.31 -3.77 8.36
C GLY A 144 -0.44 -4.48 7.23
N TYR A 145 0.20 -5.47 6.65
CA TYR A 145 -0.39 -6.30 5.61
C TYR A 145 0.18 -7.72 5.66
N SER A 146 -0.52 -8.66 5.05
CA SER A 146 -0.05 -10.04 4.93
C SER A 146 0.70 -10.27 3.62
N ASN A 147 1.72 -11.14 3.68
CA ASN A 147 2.28 -11.70 2.46
C ASN A 147 1.31 -12.77 1.93
N GLU A 148 0.96 -12.70 0.65
CA GLU A 148 0.06 -13.63 0.00
C GLU A 148 0.61 -15.06 -0.02
N ARG A 149 1.94 -15.19 -0.13
CA ARG A 149 2.59 -16.50 -0.14
C ARG A 149 2.64 -17.12 1.25
N SER A 150 2.35 -18.41 1.31
CA SER A 150 2.57 -19.21 2.52
C SER A 150 4.07 -19.29 2.84
N ILE A 151 4.38 -19.31 4.13
CA ILE A 151 5.74 -19.55 4.59
C ILE A 151 5.92 -21.05 4.89
N PRO A 152 7.13 -21.59 4.68
CA PRO A 152 7.42 -23.01 5.02
C PRO A 152 7.18 -23.29 6.51
N SER A 153 6.76 -24.51 6.81
CA SER A 153 6.53 -24.96 8.20
C SER A 153 7.78 -24.84 9.08
N SER A 154 8.96 -25.02 8.50
CA SER A 154 10.25 -24.80 9.18
C SER A 154 10.43 -23.34 9.63
N ALA A 155 9.99 -22.35 8.85
CA ALA A 155 10.05 -20.96 9.23
C ALA A 155 8.97 -20.64 10.29
N THR A 156 7.77 -21.21 10.18
CA THR A 156 6.73 -21.05 11.18
C THR A 156 7.16 -21.58 12.55
N SER A 157 7.86 -22.72 12.59
CA SER A 157 8.38 -23.30 13.84
C SER A 157 9.46 -22.42 14.51
N LEU A 158 10.10 -21.53 13.75
CA LEU A 158 11.04 -20.53 14.25
C LEU A 158 10.37 -19.19 14.63
N GLY A 159 9.03 -19.12 14.60
CA GLY A 159 8.26 -17.93 14.94
C GLY A 159 8.08 -16.91 13.84
N TYR A 160 8.51 -17.20 12.61
CA TYR A 160 8.22 -16.35 11.46
C TYR A 160 6.74 -16.41 11.08
N THR A 161 6.19 -15.29 10.65
CA THR A 161 4.80 -15.19 10.17
C THR A 161 4.78 -14.52 8.79
N ASN A 162 3.69 -14.70 8.06
CA ASN A 162 3.47 -13.98 6.80
C ASN A 162 2.93 -12.55 7.01
N GLN A 163 2.88 -12.06 8.26
CA GLN A 163 2.38 -10.73 8.59
C GLN A 163 3.52 -9.72 8.62
N ILE A 164 3.36 -8.64 7.86
CA ILE A 164 4.18 -7.43 7.95
C ILE A 164 3.46 -6.47 8.89
N LYS A 165 4.11 -6.13 10.00
CA LYS A 165 3.52 -5.26 11.03
C LYS A 165 3.34 -3.84 10.51
N SER A 166 2.41 -3.11 11.11
CA SER A 166 2.25 -1.68 10.90
C SER A 166 3.52 -0.91 11.29
N PHE A 167 3.71 0.22 10.61
CA PHE A 167 4.87 1.07 10.77
C PHE A 167 4.43 2.47 11.23
N LEU A 168 5.01 2.97 12.32
CA LEU A 168 4.76 4.30 12.86
C LEU A 168 6.09 5.01 13.11
N VAL A 169 6.25 6.20 12.54
CA VAL A 169 7.43 7.06 12.70
C VAL A 169 7.03 8.43 13.18
N HIS A 170 7.83 9.00 14.07
CA HIS A 170 7.71 10.35 14.55
C HIS A 170 8.97 11.15 14.22
N ASP A 171 8.79 12.31 13.60
CA ASP A 171 9.85 13.29 13.37
C ASP A 171 9.58 14.50 14.26
N PHE A 172 10.58 14.95 15.01
CA PHE A 172 10.49 16.11 15.89
C PHE A 172 11.26 17.28 15.28
N SER A 173 10.70 18.48 15.38
CA SER A 173 11.33 19.70 14.90
C SER A 173 11.22 20.83 15.93
N ILE A 174 12.24 21.69 15.96
CA ILE A 174 12.25 22.94 16.73
C ILE A 174 12.74 24.03 15.77
N THR A 175 11.93 25.07 15.61
CA THR A 175 12.26 26.23 14.77
C THR A 175 12.25 27.50 15.61
N LYS A 176 13.28 28.33 15.44
CA LYS A 176 13.37 29.67 16.06
C LYS A 176 13.45 30.75 14.98
N SER A 177 12.52 31.68 15.00
CA SER A 177 12.53 32.84 14.10
C SER A 177 13.31 34.00 14.70
N PHE A 178 14.16 34.64 13.89
CA PHE A 178 14.93 35.82 14.26
C PHE A 178 14.51 37.00 13.40
N GLN A 179 14.24 38.15 14.00
CA GLN A 179 14.12 39.39 13.23
C GLN A 179 15.52 40.02 13.13
N LEU A 180 16.04 40.08 11.92
CA LEU A 180 17.22 40.89 11.62
C LEU A 180 16.78 42.36 11.56
N ARG A 181 17.39 43.17 12.37
CA ARG A 181 17.22 44.66 12.33
C ARG A 181 18.13 45.24 11.30
#